data_d88a2b683e9da1549bffa9c0f69d2ba6
#
_entry.id   d88a2b683e9da1549bffa9c0f69d2ba6
#
_cell.length_a   1.000
_cell.length_b   1.000
_cell.length_c   1.000
_cell.angle_alpha   90.00
_cell.angle_beta   90.00
_cell.angle_gamma   90.00
#
_symmetry.space_group_name_H-M   'P 1'
#
loop_
_entity.id
_entity.type
_entity.pdbx_description
1 polymer ?
#
loop_
_entity_poly.entity_id
_entity_poly.type
_entity_poly.pdbx_seq_one_letter_code
_entity_poly.pdbx_strand_id
1 'polypeptide(L)'
;MRYISLIIACFSILTMQAQKELVIINTNDTHSTVMPLSSNLDDTLKAGRAGYLRRLALLEEQRKAHPDLMLFDCGDFSQGSPYYTMFKGEVEVKLMNMMKYDAVVLGNHEFDNGMDNLARLIDMSEFAWLSANYDFSATVLKDKVKPYVVLERDDVKIGVFGLTPKLEGLASIENIEGAVYKDPIESAKAVVSELRSESVGCDVVVCLSHLGWNMYKQMDDSTLIANTSGIDLVLGGHTHTYFEELQYVKNAEGKDVPVDQNGKHGIYIGKQRLFIQSKE
;
A
#
# COMPACT_ATOMS: atom_id res chain seq x y z
N MET A 1 -76.19 3.52 8.44
CA MET A 1 -74.87 4.25 8.53
C MET A 1 -73.79 3.26 8.17
N ARG A 2 -73.10 3.44 7.01
CA ARG A 2 -71.98 2.61 6.56
C ARG A 2 -70.70 3.36 6.92
N TYR A 3 -69.87 2.80 7.77
CA TYR A 3 -68.55 3.31 8.08
C TYR A 3 -67.58 2.81 7.01
N ILE A 4 -66.93 3.73 6.25
CA ILE A 4 -65.84 3.47 5.35
C ILE A 4 -64.57 3.66 6.17
N SER A 5 -63.88 2.53 6.46
CA SER A 5 -62.56 2.56 7.08
C SER A 5 -61.52 2.82 5.99
N LEU A 6 -60.87 3.98 6.05
CA LEU A 6 -59.77 4.34 5.19
C LEU A 6 -58.47 3.69 5.74
N ILE A 7 -57.94 2.66 5.07
CA ILE A 7 -56.65 2.05 5.40
C ILE A 7 -55.61 2.91 4.71
N ILE A 8 -54.89 3.73 5.49
CA ILE A 8 -53.69 4.44 5.02
C ILE A 8 -52.53 3.46 5.09
N ALA A 9 -52.13 2.90 3.94
CA ALA A 9 -50.92 2.11 3.82
C ALA A 9 -49.74 3.06 3.83
N CYS A 10 -49.02 3.16 4.95
CA CYS A 10 -47.72 3.80 4.99
C CYS A 10 -46.72 2.93 4.22
N PHE A 11 -46.40 3.33 2.99
CA PHE A 11 -45.25 2.81 2.27
C PHE A 11 -44.00 3.43 2.89
N SER A 12 -43.30 2.69 3.73
CA SER A 12 -41.96 3.02 4.13
C SER A 12 -41.06 2.83 2.89
N ILE A 13 -40.65 3.92 2.25
CA ILE A 13 -39.61 3.89 1.23
C ILE A 13 -38.31 3.60 1.98
N LEU A 14 -37.91 2.33 2.01
CA LEU A 14 -36.53 1.97 2.35
C LEU A 14 -35.66 2.56 1.23
N THR A 15 -35.03 3.70 1.50
CA THR A 15 -33.96 4.19 0.67
C THR A 15 -32.81 3.17 0.78
N MET A 16 -32.66 2.33 -0.24
CA MET A 16 -31.44 1.56 -0.39
C MET A 16 -30.31 2.57 -0.62
N GLN A 17 -29.56 2.84 0.44
CA GLN A 17 -28.35 3.65 0.36
C GLN A 17 -27.39 2.96 -0.58
N ALA A 18 -26.97 3.64 -1.66
CA ALA A 18 -26.05 3.07 -2.62
C ALA A 18 -24.69 2.82 -1.92
N GLN A 19 -24.27 1.57 -1.89
CA GLN A 19 -22.98 1.19 -1.36
C GLN A 19 -21.93 1.39 -2.48
N LYS A 20 -20.92 2.21 -2.22
CA LYS A 20 -19.80 2.41 -3.14
C LYS A 20 -18.76 1.32 -2.95
N GLU A 21 -18.27 0.76 -4.05
CA GLU A 21 -17.21 -0.25 -4.04
C GLU A 21 -15.89 0.38 -4.49
N LEU A 22 -14.88 0.34 -3.65
CA LEU A 22 -13.50 0.68 -4.00
C LEU A 22 -12.70 -0.60 -4.19
N VAL A 23 -11.95 -0.67 -5.29
CA VAL A 23 -11.04 -1.78 -5.56
C VAL A 23 -9.60 -1.30 -5.38
N ILE A 24 -8.87 -2.00 -4.52
CA ILE A 24 -7.44 -1.78 -4.29
C ILE A 24 -6.70 -3.04 -4.76
N ILE A 25 -5.66 -2.84 -5.55
CA ILE A 25 -4.69 -3.89 -5.88
C ILE A 25 -3.35 -3.50 -5.27
N ASN A 26 -2.66 -4.46 -4.69
CA ASN A 26 -1.36 -4.22 -4.07
C ASN A 26 -0.32 -5.29 -4.42
N THR A 27 0.92 -4.84 -4.49
CA THR A 27 2.12 -5.66 -4.62
C THR A 27 3.08 -5.31 -3.48
N ASN A 28 4.00 -6.22 -3.17
CA ASN A 28 5.09 -6.02 -2.23
C ASN A 28 6.27 -6.92 -2.62
N ASP A 29 7.48 -6.55 -2.22
CA ASP A 29 8.68 -7.37 -2.33
C ASP A 29 8.85 -8.01 -3.73
N THR A 30 8.62 -7.23 -4.76
CA THR A 30 8.68 -7.75 -6.14
C THR A 30 10.10 -7.99 -6.63
N HIS A 31 11.09 -7.42 -5.94
CA HIS A 31 12.54 -7.64 -6.09
C HIS A 31 12.96 -7.78 -7.55
N SER A 32 12.65 -6.72 -8.32
CA SER A 32 13.05 -6.62 -9.73
C SER A 32 12.76 -7.88 -10.57
N THR A 33 11.69 -8.63 -10.22
CA THR A 33 11.31 -9.83 -10.98
C THR A 33 10.65 -9.41 -12.30
N VAL A 34 11.43 -8.75 -13.16
CA VAL A 34 11.01 -8.24 -14.48
C VAL A 34 10.61 -9.38 -15.40
N MET A 35 11.47 -10.40 -15.49
CA MET A 35 11.18 -11.65 -16.20
C MET A 35 10.48 -12.65 -15.29
N PRO A 36 9.67 -13.56 -15.82
CA PRO A 36 9.16 -14.67 -15.03
C PRO A 36 10.30 -15.46 -14.38
N LEU A 37 10.04 -16.02 -13.21
CA LEU A 37 10.97 -16.94 -12.55
C LEU A 37 11.27 -18.13 -13.47
N SER A 38 12.46 -18.71 -13.34
CA SER A 38 12.84 -19.87 -14.15
C SER A 38 11.80 -20.99 -14.07
N SER A 39 11.46 -21.56 -15.23
CA SER A 39 10.60 -22.75 -15.29
C SER A 39 11.28 -24.02 -14.74
N ASN A 40 12.59 -23.98 -14.52
CA ASN A 40 13.41 -25.09 -14.02
C ASN A 40 13.70 -24.95 -12.51
N LEU A 41 12.94 -24.14 -11.77
CA LEU A 41 13.06 -24.11 -10.31
C LEU A 41 12.53 -25.42 -9.71
N ASP A 42 13.22 -25.93 -8.68
CA ASP A 42 12.77 -27.11 -7.93
C ASP A 42 11.43 -26.87 -7.22
N ASP A 43 11.18 -25.62 -6.80
CA ASP A 43 9.88 -25.18 -6.27
C ASP A 43 8.87 -25.00 -7.42
N THR A 44 8.11 -26.06 -7.70
CA THR A 44 7.11 -26.08 -8.78
C THR A 44 5.95 -25.09 -8.55
N LEU A 45 5.74 -24.61 -7.32
CA LEU A 45 4.73 -23.58 -7.02
C LEU A 45 5.17 -22.20 -7.47
N LYS A 46 6.48 -21.98 -7.67
CA LYS A 46 7.06 -20.71 -8.13
C LYS A 46 7.56 -20.77 -9.56
N ALA A 47 7.91 -21.95 -10.06
CA ALA A 47 8.51 -22.14 -11.38
C ALA A 47 7.67 -21.49 -12.48
N GLY A 48 8.30 -20.67 -13.30
CA GLY A 48 7.69 -19.99 -14.43
C GLY A 48 6.63 -18.91 -14.08
N ARG A 49 6.44 -18.59 -12.80
CA ARG A 49 5.48 -17.56 -12.34
C ARG A 49 6.09 -16.17 -12.30
N ALA A 50 5.28 -15.18 -11.93
CA ALA A 50 5.62 -13.77 -11.82
C ALA A 50 5.96 -13.10 -13.18
N GLY A 51 6.67 -11.98 -13.13
CA GLY A 51 7.07 -11.18 -14.29
C GLY A 51 6.17 -9.98 -14.54
N TYR A 52 6.80 -8.85 -14.86
CA TYR A 52 6.10 -7.56 -15.00
C TYR A 52 5.10 -7.54 -16.16
N LEU A 53 5.39 -8.18 -17.30
CA LEU A 53 4.46 -8.20 -18.44
C LEU A 53 3.16 -8.95 -18.12
N ARG A 54 3.24 -10.03 -17.36
CA ARG A 54 2.03 -10.74 -16.92
C ARG A 54 1.22 -9.92 -15.93
N ARG A 55 1.92 -9.21 -15.01
CA ARG A 55 1.27 -8.28 -14.08
C ARG A 55 0.59 -7.15 -14.84
N LEU A 56 1.25 -6.54 -15.83
CA LEU A 56 0.66 -5.51 -16.68
C LEU A 56 -0.62 -6.00 -17.35
N ALA A 57 -0.58 -7.17 -17.98
CA ALA A 57 -1.76 -7.75 -18.64
C ALA A 57 -2.92 -7.99 -17.67
N LEU A 58 -2.63 -8.51 -16.45
CA LEU A 58 -3.62 -8.68 -15.40
C LEU A 58 -4.24 -7.32 -15.00
N LEU A 59 -3.41 -6.30 -14.80
CA LEU A 59 -3.86 -4.98 -14.38
C LEU A 59 -4.71 -4.30 -15.45
N GLU A 60 -4.36 -4.46 -16.73
CA GLU A 60 -5.19 -3.97 -17.84
C GLU A 60 -6.58 -4.63 -17.86
N GLU A 61 -6.66 -5.92 -17.58
CA GLU A 61 -7.94 -6.63 -17.44
C GLU A 61 -8.74 -6.11 -16.23
N GLN A 62 -8.09 -5.97 -15.08
CA GLN A 62 -8.73 -5.46 -13.88
C GLN A 62 -9.24 -4.02 -14.07
N ARG A 63 -8.51 -3.15 -14.76
CA ARG A 63 -8.95 -1.77 -15.05
C ARG A 63 -10.14 -1.70 -16.01
N LYS A 64 -10.33 -2.69 -16.90
CA LYS A 64 -11.55 -2.77 -17.71
C LYS A 64 -12.79 -3.04 -16.86
N ALA A 65 -12.65 -3.88 -15.82
CA ALA A 65 -13.73 -4.21 -14.90
C ALA A 65 -13.92 -3.12 -13.82
N HIS A 66 -12.84 -2.48 -13.39
CA HIS A 66 -12.80 -1.48 -12.33
C HIS A 66 -11.92 -0.30 -12.79
N PRO A 67 -12.48 0.67 -13.57
CA PRO A 67 -11.69 1.79 -14.13
C PRO A 67 -10.99 2.64 -13.07
N ASP A 68 -11.61 2.79 -11.90
CA ASP A 68 -11.14 3.63 -10.78
C ASP A 68 -10.32 2.85 -9.74
N LEU A 69 -9.87 1.61 -10.07
CA LEU A 69 -9.04 0.84 -9.17
C LEU A 69 -7.77 1.61 -8.78
N MET A 70 -7.38 1.48 -7.52
CA MET A 70 -6.12 1.98 -6.99
C MET A 70 -5.07 0.87 -6.97
N LEU A 71 -3.83 1.23 -7.29
CA LEU A 71 -2.71 0.29 -7.33
C LEU A 71 -1.57 0.80 -6.46
N PHE A 72 -1.16 -0.01 -5.48
CA PHE A 72 -0.12 0.33 -4.52
C PHE A 72 1.02 -0.70 -4.52
N ASP A 73 2.23 -0.24 -4.16
CA ASP A 73 3.35 -1.14 -3.84
C ASP A 73 3.82 -0.91 -2.41
N CYS A 74 4.04 -2.00 -1.69
CA CYS A 74 4.43 -1.96 -0.28
C CYS A 74 5.95 -2.09 -0.09
N GLY A 75 6.72 -1.60 -1.06
CA GLY A 75 8.19 -1.51 -0.99
C GLY A 75 8.92 -2.76 -1.48
N ASP A 76 10.24 -2.62 -1.58
CA ASP A 76 11.16 -3.63 -2.07
C ASP A 76 10.81 -4.12 -3.49
N PHE A 77 10.45 -3.19 -4.39
CA PHE A 77 10.42 -3.52 -5.81
C PHE A 77 11.83 -3.57 -6.42
N SER A 78 12.79 -2.92 -5.76
CA SER A 78 14.22 -2.90 -6.06
C SER A 78 14.92 -4.20 -5.70
N GLN A 79 16.13 -4.40 -6.21
CA GLN A 79 17.06 -5.49 -5.89
C GLN A 79 16.60 -6.88 -6.43
N GLY A 80 17.55 -7.72 -6.83
CA GLY A 80 17.32 -9.13 -7.09
C GLY A 80 17.48 -9.60 -8.55
N SER A 81 17.61 -8.70 -9.53
CA SER A 81 17.76 -9.10 -10.93
C SER A 81 18.95 -8.43 -11.64
N PRO A 82 19.40 -8.98 -12.79
CA PRO A 82 20.36 -8.32 -13.65
C PRO A 82 19.90 -6.94 -14.14
N TYR A 83 18.60 -6.72 -14.33
CA TYR A 83 18.04 -5.42 -14.71
C TYR A 83 18.32 -4.37 -13.63
N TYR A 84 18.07 -4.71 -12.38
CA TYR A 84 18.38 -3.81 -11.27
C TYR A 84 19.89 -3.54 -11.16
N THR A 85 20.72 -4.58 -11.28
CA THR A 85 22.18 -4.43 -11.23
C THR A 85 22.69 -3.47 -12.31
N MET A 86 22.16 -3.55 -13.53
CA MET A 86 22.60 -2.73 -14.68
C MET A 86 21.96 -1.35 -14.69
N PHE A 87 20.69 -1.23 -14.36
CA PHE A 87 19.87 -0.01 -14.54
C PHE A 87 19.44 0.64 -13.24
N LYS A 88 19.79 0.06 -12.08
CA LYS A 88 19.61 0.64 -10.74
C LYS A 88 18.14 1.07 -10.46
N GLY A 89 17.16 0.29 -10.91
CA GLY A 89 15.74 0.54 -10.68
C GLY A 89 15.01 1.29 -11.80
N GLU A 90 15.73 1.79 -12.83
CA GLU A 90 15.10 2.55 -13.92
C GLU A 90 14.08 1.72 -14.71
N VAL A 91 14.39 0.44 -14.97
CA VAL A 91 13.49 -0.46 -15.71
C VAL A 91 12.22 -0.69 -14.90
N GLU A 92 12.36 -0.94 -13.61
CA GLU A 92 11.29 -1.18 -12.67
C GLU A 92 10.34 0.03 -12.63
N VAL A 93 10.86 1.24 -12.42
CA VAL A 93 10.06 2.47 -12.36
C VAL A 93 9.32 2.72 -13.66
N LYS A 94 9.97 2.55 -14.83
CA LYS A 94 9.31 2.70 -16.13
C LYS A 94 8.15 1.71 -16.31
N LEU A 95 8.32 0.46 -15.88
CA LEU A 95 7.28 -0.54 -15.92
C LEU A 95 6.15 -0.25 -14.92
N MET A 96 6.48 0.28 -13.74
CA MET A 96 5.50 0.71 -12.75
C MET A 96 4.67 1.92 -13.25
N ASN A 97 5.29 2.87 -13.95
CA ASN A 97 4.57 3.96 -14.63
C ASN A 97 3.57 3.40 -15.66
N MET A 98 3.99 2.44 -16.50
CA MET A 98 3.09 1.79 -17.48
C MET A 98 1.91 1.08 -16.79
N MET A 99 2.13 0.50 -15.61
CA MET A 99 1.08 -0.12 -14.79
C MET A 99 0.20 0.89 -14.06
N LYS A 100 0.59 2.17 -14.03
CA LYS A 100 -0.11 3.28 -13.36
C LYS A 100 -0.30 3.03 -11.87
N TYR A 101 0.81 2.82 -11.15
CA TYR A 101 0.78 2.83 -9.69
C TYR A 101 0.33 4.22 -9.20
N ASP A 102 -0.44 4.26 -8.13
CA ASP A 102 -0.89 5.50 -7.49
C ASP A 102 0.11 5.95 -6.41
N ALA A 103 0.59 5.01 -5.60
CA ALA A 103 1.59 5.28 -4.57
C ALA A 103 2.41 4.03 -4.24
N VAL A 104 3.62 4.28 -3.71
CA VAL A 104 4.51 3.24 -3.20
C VAL A 104 5.08 3.67 -1.84
N VAL A 105 5.33 2.75 -0.93
CA VAL A 105 6.10 3.01 0.28
C VAL A 105 7.56 2.61 0.06
N LEU A 106 8.48 3.31 0.71
CA LEU A 106 9.88 2.93 0.71
C LEU A 106 10.11 1.68 1.56
N GLY A 107 10.64 0.62 0.94
CA GLY A 107 11.25 -0.51 1.64
C GLY A 107 12.74 -0.23 1.92
N ASN A 108 13.47 -1.24 2.34
CA ASN A 108 14.91 -1.10 2.60
C ASN A 108 15.77 -1.18 1.34
N HIS A 109 15.37 -1.98 0.35
CA HIS A 109 16.14 -2.15 -0.88
C HIS A 109 16.06 -0.96 -1.86
N GLU A 110 15.14 -0.03 -1.68
CA GLU A 110 15.14 1.23 -2.42
C GLU A 110 16.41 2.06 -2.13
N PHE A 111 17.06 1.82 -0.98
CA PHE A 111 18.29 2.50 -0.56
C PHE A 111 19.60 1.82 -1.00
N ASP A 112 19.56 0.64 -1.64
CA ASP A 112 20.74 -0.15 -1.98
C ASP A 112 21.76 0.61 -2.86
N ASN A 113 21.30 1.50 -3.72
CA ASN A 113 22.13 2.35 -4.58
C ASN A 113 22.24 3.80 -4.08
N GLY A 114 21.90 4.07 -2.82
CA GLY A 114 21.98 5.38 -2.19
C GLY A 114 20.84 6.33 -2.57
N MET A 115 20.73 7.41 -1.78
CA MET A 115 19.64 8.38 -1.93
C MET A 115 19.71 9.20 -3.21
N ASP A 116 20.89 9.44 -3.80
CA ASP A 116 20.99 10.13 -5.09
C ASP A 116 20.34 9.33 -6.22
N ASN A 117 20.56 7.99 -6.23
CA ASN A 117 19.88 7.13 -7.19
C ASN A 117 18.37 7.08 -6.92
N LEU A 118 17.98 6.99 -5.66
CA LEU A 118 16.55 7.00 -5.28
C LEU A 118 15.88 8.31 -5.70
N ALA A 119 16.53 9.47 -5.49
CA ALA A 119 16.03 10.77 -5.95
C ALA A 119 15.82 10.79 -7.47
N ARG A 120 16.75 10.21 -8.25
CA ARG A 120 16.62 10.06 -9.71
C ARG A 120 15.42 9.19 -10.08
N LEU A 121 15.20 8.10 -9.39
CA LEU A 121 14.04 7.21 -9.62
C LEU A 121 12.73 7.90 -9.29
N ILE A 122 12.67 8.67 -8.21
CA ILE A 122 11.50 9.48 -7.83
C ILE A 122 11.18 10.50 -8.93
N ASP A 123 12.19 11.19 -9.46
CA ASP A 123 12.00 12.19 -10.52
C ASP A 123 11.50 11.57 -11.85
N MET A 124 11.70 10.28 -12.05
CA MET A 124 11.21 9.53 -13.22
C MET A 124 9.82 8.93 -13.02
N SER A 125 9.33 8.85 -11.79
CA SER A 125 8.08 8.16 -11.46
C SER A 125 6.86 9.07 -11.66
N GLU A 126 5.73 8.45 -12.02
CA GLU A 126 4.42 9.07 -12.16
C GLU A 126 3.50 8.79 -10.96
N PHE A 127 4.06 8.23 -9.89
CA PHE A 127 3.36 7.85 -8.65
C PHE A 127 4.01 8.50 -7.43
N ALA A 128 3.26 8.54 -6.32
CA ALA A 128 3.77 9.11 -5.08
C ALA A 128 4.66 8.14 -4.30
N TRP A 129 5.73 8.65 -3.70
CA TRP A 129 6.62 7.92 -2.80
C TRP A 129 6.36 8.32 -1.37
N LEU A 130 6.11 7.33 -0.50
CA LEU A 130 5.61 7.55 0.85
C LEU A 130 6.56 7.03 1.92
N SER A 131 6.76 7.82 2.96
CA SER A 131 7.35 7.42 4.24
C SER A 131 7.01 8.47 5.30
N ALA A 132 6.17 8.15 6.26
CA ALA A 132 5.77 9.07 7.33
C ALA A 132 6.72 9.07 8.52
N ASN A 133 7.48 7.97 8.68
CA ASN A 133 8.35 7.77 9.83
C ASN A 133 9.83 8.02 9.56
N TYR A 134 10.13 8.76 8.48
CA TYR A 134 11.47 9.28 8.19
C TYR A 134 11.44 10.77 7.93
N ASP A 135 12.43 11.47 8.45
CA ASP A 135 12.71 12.86 8.11
C ASP A 135 13.90 12.90 7.14
N PHE A 136 13.62 13.30 5.91
CA PHE A 136 14.59 13.45 4.83
C PHE A 136 14.99 14.91 4.58
N SER A 137 14.63 15.84 5.46
CA SER A 137 14.83 17.29 5.25
C SER A 137 16.31 17.70 5.05
N ALA A 138 17.24 16.92 5.60
CA ALA A 138 18.68 17.11 5.46
C ALA A 138 19.31 16.29 4.30
N THR A 139 18.50 15.74 3.39
CA THR A 139 18.95 14.85 2.31
C THR A 139 18.47 15.33 0.93
N VAL A 140 18.95 14.70 -0.14
CA VAL A 140 18.49 14.93 -1.52
C VAL A 140 17.03 14.48 -1.75
N LEU A 141 16.44 13.73 -0.81
CA LEU A 141 15.05 13.29 -0.85
C LEU A 141 14.06 14.31 -0.26
N LYS A 142 14.56 15.44 0.23
CA LYS A 142 13.72 16.53 0.75
C LYS A 142 12.64 16.89 -0.28
N ASP A 143 11.41 17.02 0.19
CA ASP A 143 10.20 17.37 -0.59
C ASP A 143 9.82 16.34 -1.68
N LYS A 144 10.61 15.27 -1.89
CA LYS A 144 10.34 14.20 -2.86
C LYS A 144 9.54 13.06 -2.25
N VAL A 145 9.85 12.67 -1.02
CA VAL A 145 9.11 11.64 -0.27
C VAL A 145 8.08 12.33 0.61
N LYS A 146 6.83 11.88 0.53
CA LYS A 146 5.71 12.46 1.28
C LYS A 146 5.31 11.54 2.44
N PRO A 147 4.79 12.09 3.55
CA PRO A 147 4.24 11.25 4.61
C PRO A 147 2.98 10.49 4.15
N TYR A 148 2.15 11.14 3.34
CA TYR A 148 0.89 10.59 2.81
C TYR A 148 0.47 11.28 1.51
N VAL A 149 -0.53 10.70 0.85
CA VAL A 149 -1.31 11.33 -0.23
C VAL A 149 -2.80 11.14 0.04
N VAL A 150 -3.61 12.04 -0.51
CA VAL A 150 -5.08 11.89 -0.54
C VAL A 150 -5.48 11.64 -1.97
N LEU A 151 -6.15 10.53 -2.20
CA LEU A 151 -6.74 10.15 -3.48
C LEU A 151 -8.26 10.34 -3.39
N GLU A 152 -8.89 10.64 -4.51
CA GLU A 152 -10.34 10.70 -4.60
C GLU A 152 -10.83 9.75 -5.68
N ARG A 153 -11.75 8.88 -5.31
CA ARG A 153 -12.38 7.91 -6.21
C ARG A 153 -13.87 7.85 -5.90
N ASP A 154 -14.70 8.12 -6.89
CA ASP A 154 -16.17 8.05 -6.76
C ASP A 154 -16.71 8.85 -5.55
N ASP A 155 -16.26 10.10 -5.38
CA ASP A 155 -16.54 10.99 -4.24
C ASP A 155 -16.15 10.43 -2.85
N VAL A 156 -15.26 9.44 -2.81
CA VAL A 156 -14.66 8.94 -1.57
C VAL A 156 -13.24 9.45 -1.47
N LYS A 157 -12.89 10.06 -0.35
CA LYS A 157 -11.52 10.49 -0.03
C LYS A 157 -10.75 9.40 0.67
N ILE A 158 -9.66 8.96 0.05
CA ILE A 158 -8.81 7.91 0.57
C ILE A 158 -7.46 8.50 0.96
N GLY A 159 -7.15 8.52 2.25
CA GLY A 159 -5.83 8.85 2.75
C GLY A 159 -4.92 7.63 2.68
N VAL A 160 -3.77 7.75 2.03
CA VAL A 160 -2.78 6.67 1.91
C VAL A 160 -1.46 7.16 2.48
N PHE A 161 -0.91 6.49 3.48
CA PHE A 161 0.37 6.83 4.09
C PHE A 161 1.34 5.65 4.09
N GLY A 162 2.65 5.94 4.19
CA GLY A 162 3.70 4.93 4.14
C GLY A 162 4.48 4.80 5.43
N LEU A 163 4.89 3.58 5.80
CA LEU A 163 5.82 3.31 6.90
C LEU A 163 6.98 2.45 6.41
N THR A 164 8.19 2.97 6.58
CA THR A 164 9.46 2.35 6.19
C THR A 164 10.09 1.66 7.41
N PRO A 165 10.74 0.49 7.27
CA PRO A 165 11.41 -0.18 8.37
C PRO A 165 12.58 0.66 8.90
N LYS A 166 13.08 0.31 10.08
CA LYS A 166 14.33 0.91 10.57
C LYS A 166 15.48 0.46 9.68
N LEU A 167 16.03 1.40 8.89
CA LEU A 167 17.05 1.11 7.88
C LEU A 167 18.43 0.76 8.45
N GLU A 168 18.70 1.15 9.71
CA GLU A 168 19.95 0.79 10.38
C GLU A 168 20.11 -0.73 10.47
N GLY A 169 21.16 -1.26 9.84
CA GLY A 169 21.42 -2.70 9.73
C GLY A 169 20.75 -3.39 8.53
N LEU A 170 19.85 -2.71 7.81
CA LEU A 170 19.23 -3.20 6.57
C LEU A 170 19.83 -2.55 5.31
N ALA A 171 20.21 -1.29 5.41
CA ALA A 171 20.89 -0.56 4.34
C ALA A 171 22.30 -0.13 4.78
N SER A 172 23.19 0.10 3.81
CA SER A 172 24.52 0.69 4.09
C SER A 172 24.36 2.07 4.72
N ILE A 173 25.13 2.38 5.76
CA ILE A 173 25.00 3.64 6.50
C ILE A 173 25.23 4.86 5.63
N GLU A 174 26.15 4.74 4.66
CA GLU A 174 26.46 5.79 3.69
C GLU A 174 25.28 6.10 2.76
N ASN A 175 24.44 5.09 2.50
CA ASN A 175 23.25 5.20 1.65
C ASN A 175 22.06 5.87 2.32
N ILE A 176 22.12 6.06 3.64
CA ILE A 176 21.03 6.62 4.45
C ILE A 176 21.49 7.83 5.30
N GLU A 177 22.67 8.35 5.02
CA GLU A 177 23.25 9.47 5.79
C GLU A 177 22.35 10.71 5.74
N GLY A 178 22.00 11.24 6.92
CA GLY A 178 21.12 12.41 7.06
C GLY A 178 19.63 12.08 7.12
N ALA A 179 19.21 10.84 6.85
CA ALA A 179 17.83 10.39 7.09
C ALA A 179 17.61 10.12 8.59
N VAL A 180 16.56 10.69 9.17
CA VAL A 180 16.26 10.55 10.60
C VAL A 180 15.03 9.69 10.79
N TYR A 181 15.22 8.53 11.42
CA TYR A 181 14.14 7.61 11.77
C TYR A 181 13.29 8.18 12.93
N LYS A 182 11.98 8.08 12.81
CA LYS A 182 10.99 8.42 13.84
C LYS A 182 10.21 7.16 14.23
N ASP A 183 9.63 7.17 15.42
CA ASP A 183 8.78 6.07 15.87
C ASP A 183 7.58 5.87 14.94
N PRO A 184 7.36 4.66 14.37
CA PRO A 184 6.28 4.41 13.42
C PRO A 184 4.88 4.55 14.03
N ILE A 185 4.71 4.21 15.30
CA ILE A 185 3.42 4.32 15.98
C ILE A 185 3.04 5.79 16.13
N GLU A 186 3.96 6.62 16.61
CA GLU A 186 3.71 8.06 16.78
C GLU A 186 3.55 8.76 15.42
N SER A 187 4.30 8.34 14.40
CA SER A 187 4.17 8.86 13.04
C SER A 187 2.80 8.48 12.44
N ALA A 188 2.36 7.24 12.62
CA ALA A 188 1.05 6.79 12.15
C ALA A 188 -0.09 7.54 12.86
N LYS A 189 -0.02 7.70 14.20
CA LYS A 189 -1.02 8.48 14.96
C LYS A 189 -1.14 9.91 14.45
N ALA A 190 -0.01 10.58 14.22
CA ALA A 190 0.01 11.95 13.72
C ALA A 190 -0.65 12.06 12.34
N VAL A 191 -0.25 11.19 11.40
CA VAL A 191 -0.80 11.20 10.03
C VAL A 191 -2.28 10.82 10.03
N VAL A 192 -2.70 9.80 10.77
CA VAL A 192 -4.11 9.41 10.86
C VAL A 192 -4.96 10.54 11.44
N SER A 193 -4.47 11.23 12.49
CA SER A 193 -5.15 12.38 13.06
C SER A 193 -5.35 13.50 12.03
N GLU A 194 -4.35 13.77 11.19
CA GLU A 194 -4.44 14.76 10.12
C GLU A 194 -5.42 14.32 9.03
N LEU A 195 -5.31 13.08 8.53
CA LEU A 195 -6.19 12.55 7.48
C LEU A 195 -7.66 12.51 7.91
N ARG A 196 -7.94 12.25 9.19
CA ARG A 196 -9.29 12.22 9.75
C ARG A 196 -9.81 13.59 10.22
N SER A 197 -8.95 14.63 10.21
CA SER A 197 -9.35 15.98 10.63
C SER A 197 -10.45 16.56 9.74
N GLU A 198 -11.19 17.54 10.23
CA GLU A 198 -12.23 18.23 9.45
C GLU A 198 -11.67 18.93 8.19
N SER A 199 -10.41 19.33 8.21
CA SER A 199 -9.74 20.02 7.09
C SER A 199 -9.42 19.08 5.93
N VAL A 200 -9.09 17.80 6.20
CA VAL A 200 -8.78 16.79 5.16
C VAL A 200 -9.98 15.87 4.92
N GLY A 201 -10.54 15.28 5.96
CA GLY A 201 -11.81 14.56 5.96
C GLY A 201 -11.80 13.27 5.13
N CYS A 202 -10.73 12.45 5.24
CA CYS A 202 -10.68 11.17 4.55
C CYS A 202 -11.73 10.19 5.07
N ASP A 203 -12.42 9.52 4.16
CA ASP A 203 -13.41 8.47 4.45
C ASP A 203 -12.74 7.15 4.78
N VAL A 204 -11.62 6.87 4.12
CA VAL A 204 -10.81 5.65 4.28
C VAL A 204 -9.35 6.05 4.51
N VAL A 205 -8.67 5.33 5.40
CA VAL A 205 -7.23 5.47 5.62
C VAL A 205 -6.54 4.13 5.43
N VAL A 206 -5.63 4.08 4.46
CA VAL A 206 -4.83 2.90 4.12
C VAL A 206 -3.37 3.14 4.51
N CYS A 207 -2.80 2.19 5.22
CA CYS A 207 -1.36 2.16 5.51
C CYS A 207 -0.65 1.24 4.52
N LEU A 208 0.31 1.78 3.77
CA LEU A 208 1.30 1.00 3.05
C LEU A 208 2.48 0.78 3.99
N SER A 209 2.72 -0.45 4.37
CA SER A 209 3.73 -0.77 5.38
C SER A 209 4.84 -1.66 4.81
N HIS A 210 6.08 -1.32 5.14
CA HIS A 210 7.21 -2.22 4.93
C HIS A 210 7.83 -2.64 6.28
N LEU A 211 7.03 -2.65 7.37
CA LEU A 211 7.52 -3.01 8.72
C LEU A 211 7.66 -4.52 8.90
N GLY A 212 6.92 -5.31 8.12
CA GLY A 212 6.91 -6.76 8.21
C GLY A 212 5.83 -7.34 9.12
N TRP A 213 5.80 -8.65 9.20
CA TRP A 213 4.84 -9.43 9.96
C TRP A 213 5.53 -10.45 10.86
N ASN A 214 5.09 -10.57 12.12
CA ASN A 214 5.62 -11.50 13.10
C ASN A 214 7.13 -11.33 13.37
N MET A 215 7.56 -10.07 13.44
CA MET A 215 8.94 -9.65 13.68
C MET A 215 9.27 -9.70 15.17
N TYR A 216 9.70 -10.86 15.67
CA TYR A 216 10.00 -11.06 17.09
C TYR A 216 10.81 -9.90 17.71
N LYS A 217 10.22 -9.20 18.70
CA LYS A 217 10.80 -8.04 19.41
C LYS A 217 11.14 -6.82 18.52
N GLN A 218 10.70 -6.79 17.29
CA GLN A 218 10.83 -5.64 16.41
C GLN A 218 9.46 -5.03 16.12
N MET A 219 9.44 -3.80 15.60
CA MET A 219 8.22 -3.18 15.10
C MET A 219 7.72 -3.96 13.89
N ASP A 220 6.43 -4.27 13.89
CA ASP A 220 5.75 -4.95 12.79
C ASP A 220 4.30 -4.45 12.65
N ASP A 221 3.61 -4.90 11.60
CA ASP A 221 2.25 -4.48 11.30
C ASP A 221 1.26 -4.82 12.42
N SER A 222 1.44 -5.96 13.08
CA SER A 222 0.55 -6.36 14.19
C SER A 222 0.72 -5.46 15.40
N THR A 223 1.95 -5.10 15.72
CA THR A 223 2.30 -4.18 16.80
C THR A 223 1.83 -2.75 16.48
N LEU A 224 2.00 -2.30 15.23
CA LEU A 224 1.50 -1.01 14.77
C LEU A 224 -0.01 -0.90 15.00
N ILE A 225 -0.77 -1.85 14.48
CA ILE A 225 -2.24 -1.86 14.56
C ILE A 225 -2.70 -1.87 16.01
N ALA A 226 -2.13 -2.75 16.84
CA ALA A 226 -2.52 -2.87 18.25
C ALA A 226 -2.33 -1.58 19.06
N ASN A 227 -1.45 -0.67 18.60
CA ASN A 227 -1.11 0.59 19.29
C ASN A 227 -1.63 1.86 18.58
N THR A 228 -2.42 1.70 17.51
CA THR A 228 -2.99 2.82 16.74
C THR A 228 -4.51 2.68 16.63
N SER A 229 -5.18 3.72 16.11
CA SER A 229 -6.60 3.68 15.76
C SER A 229 -6.83 4.49 14.47
N GLY A 230 -7.98 4.28 13.82
CA GLY A 230 -8.37 5.05 12.64
C GLY A 230 -7.75 4.60 11.31
N ILE A 231 -6.95 3.52 11.29
CA ILE A 231 -6.50 2.83 10.08
C ILE A 231 -7.58 1.82 9.69
N ASP A 232 -7.98 1.78 8.41
CA ASP A 232 -9.01 0.87 7.92
C ASP A 232 -8.43 -0.37 7.23
N LEU A 233 -7.21 -0.27 6.68
CA LEU A 233 -6.54 -1.36 5.97
C LEU A 233 -5.02 -1.18 6.06
N VAL A 234 -4.29 -2.25 6.31
CA VAL A 234 -2.83 -2.32 6.22
C VAL A 234 -2.44 -3.23 5.07
N LEU A 235 -1.60 -2.74 4.18
CA LEU A 235 -0.99 -3.49 3.10
C LEU A 235 0.50 -3.59 3.41
N GLY A 236 1.00 -4.80 3.67
CA GLY A 236 2.32 -5.06 4.23
C GLY A 236 3.34 -5.60 3.23
N GLY A 237 4.61 -5.66 3.68
CA GLY A 237 5.75 -6.19 2.94
C GLY A 237 6.87 -6.67 3.88
N HIS A 238 8.13 -6.69 3.41
CA HIS A 238 9.37 -6.94 4.12
C HIS A 238 9.64 -8.42 4.50
N THR A 239 8.72 -9.07 5.19
CA THR A 239 8.92 -10.45 5.66
C THR A 239 8.60 -11.52 4.62
N HIS A 240 8.16 -11.12 3.42
CA HIS A 240 7.76 -12.02 2.34
C HIS A 240 6.67 -13.01 2.76
N THR A 241 5.86 -12.64 3.74
CA THR A 241 4.75 -13.47 4.21
C THR A 241 3.67 -13.52 3.14
N TYR A 242 3.10 -14.68 2.91
CA TYR A 242 1.94 -14.84 2.04
C TYR A 242 0.72 -15.16 2.88
N PHE A 243 -0.28 -14.31 2.79
CA PHE A 243 -1.60 -14.56 3.35
C PHE A 243 -2.53 -15.04 2.24
N GLU A 244 -3.07 -16.25 2.40
CA GLU A 244 -4.10 -16.76 1.50
C GLU A 244 -5.42 -16.02 1.69
N GLU A 245 -5.68 -15.60 2.94
CA GLU A 245 -6.82 -14.79 3.35
C GLU A 245 -6.34 -13.62 4.23
N LEU A 246 -7.08 -12.52 4.25
CA LEU A 246 -6.79 -11.37 5.11
C LEU A 246 -6.61 -11.80 6.57
N GLN A 247 -5.57 -11.29 7.19
CA GLN A 247 -5.41 -11.36 8.63
C GLN A 247 -6.14 -10.19 9.29
N TYR A 248 -6.57 -10.35 10.54
CA TYR A 248 -7.24 -9.31 11.29
C TYR A 248 -6.56 -9.11 12.64
N VAL A 249 -6.22 -7.85 12.95
CA VAL A 249 -5.62 -7.46 14.22
C VAL A 249 -6.51 -6.43 14.91
N LYS A 250 -6.71 -6.59 16.21
CA LYS A 250 -7.46 -5.59 16.99
C LYS A 250 -6.60 -4.34 17.20
N ASN A 251 -7.15 -3.20 16.82
CA ASN A 251 -6.54 -1.90 17.07
C ASN A 251 -6.68 -1.46 18.53
N ALA A 252 -6.14 -0.29 18.89
CA ALA A 252 -6.20 0.26 20.23
C ALA A 252 -7.62 0.48 20.78
N GLU A 253 -8.64 0.54 19.90
CA GLU A 253 -10.06 0.66 20.26
C GLU A 253 -10.80 -0.69 20.25
N GLY A 254 -10.10 -1.80 19.97
CA GLY A 254 -10.66 -3.15 19.90
C GLY A 254 -11.39 -3.49 18.59
N LYS A 255 -11.27 -2.64 17.56
CA LYS A 255 -11.80 -2.90 16.21
C LYS A 255 -10.81 -3.77 15.43
N ASP A 256 -11.35 -4.69 14.64
CA ASP A 256 -10.55 -5.52 13.73
C ASP A 256 -10.09 -4.69 12.51
N VAL A 257 -8.79 -4.66 12.26
CA VAL A 257 -8.18 -4.04 11.09
C VAL A 257 -7.63 -5.14 10.19
N PRO A 258 -8.04 -5.20 8.92
CA PRO A 258 -7.53 -6.16 7.95
C PRO A 258 -6.07 -5.84 7.57
N VAL A 259 -5.29 -6.91 7.37
CA VAL A 259 -3.90 -6.87 6.92
C VAL A 259 -3.72 -7.84 5.77
N ASP A 260 -3.03 -7.39 4.70
CA ASP A 260 -2.64 -8.22 3.57
C ASP A 260 -1.12 -8.17 3.34
N GLN A 261 -0.54 -9.30 2.93
CA GLN A 261 0.84 -9.41 2.44
C GLN A 261 0.93 -10.54 1.41
N ASN A 262 1.60 -10.31 0.27
CA ASN A 262 1.50 -11.14 -0.94
C ASN A 262 2.76 -11.93 -1.27
N GLY A 263 3.54 -12.29 -0.26
CA GLY A 263 4.77 -13.08 -0.45
C GLY A 263 5.88 -12.26 -1.12
N LYS A 264 6.51 -12.83 -2.13
CA LYS A 264 7.70 -12.27 -2.81
C LYS A 264 7.61 -12.45 -4.32
N HIS A 265 8.37 -11.61 -5.05
CA HIS A 265 8.53 -11.66 -6.50
C HIS A 265 7.29 -11.28 -7.32
N GLY A 266 6.18 -10.88 -6.68
CA GLY A 266 4.92 -10.64 -7.37
C GLY A 266 4.32 -11.90 -8.00
N ILE A 267 4.52 -13.06 -7.37
CA ILE A 267 3.87 -14.32 -7.70
C ILE A 267 2.38 -14.23 -7.38
N TYR A 268 2.08 -13.60 -6.27
CA TYR A 268 0.74 -13.26 -5.82
C TYR A 268 0.55 -11.74 -5.85
N ILE A 269 -0.67 -11.31 -6.00
CA ILE A 269 -1.08 -9.91 -6.06
C ILE A 269 -2.33 -9.80 -5.22
N GLY A 270 -2.34 -8.89 -4.25
CA GLY A 270 -3.49 -8.62 -3.41
C GLY A 270 -4.59 -7.91 -4.19
N LYS A 271 -5.85 -8.26 -3.93
CA LYS A 271 -7.02 -7.52 -4.42
C LYS A 271 -8.03 -7.38 -3.30
N GLN A 272 -8.22 -6.15 -2.85
CA GLN A 272 -9.14 -5.80 -1.78
C GLN A 272 -10.36 -5.07 -2.36
N ARG A 273 -11.54 -5.35 -1.80
CA ARG A 273 -12.79 -4.65 -2.13
C ARG A 273 -13.32 -4.02 -0.86
N LEU A 274 -13.35 -2.71 -0.83
CA LEU A 274 -13.89 -1.94 0.28
C LEU A 274 -15.29 -1.46 -0.09
N PHE A 275 -16.24 -1.67 0.80
CA PHE A 275 -17.62 -1.25 0.64
C PHE A 275 -17.92 -0.10 1.59
N ILE A 276 -18.21 1.06 1.04
CA ILE A 276 -18.40 2.30 1.80
C ILE A 276 -19.85 2.74 1.67
N GLN A 277 -20.48 3.03 2.80
CA GLN A 277 -21.80 3.63 2.80
C GLN A 277 -21.70 5.09 2.37
N SER A 278 -22.56 5.50 1.42
CA SER A 278 -22.63 6.90 1.00
C SER A 278 -22.98 7.78 2.20
N LYS A 279 -22.27 8.89 2.39
CA LYS A 279 -22.71 9.95 3.32
C LYS A 279 -23.96 10.60 2.74
N GLU A 280 -24.97 10.86 3.58
CA GLU A 280 -26.15 11.64 3.22
C GLU A 280 -25.82 13.12 2.99
#